data_99c73618da1c1bd372a6512ec38e6aa7
#
_entry.id   99c73618da1c1bd372a6512ec38e6aa7
#
_cell.length_a   1.000
_cell.length_b   1.000
_cell.length_c   1.000
_cell.angle_alpha   90.00
_cell.angle_beta   90.00
_cell.angle_gamma   90.00
#
_symmetry.space_group_name_H-M   'P 1'
#
loop_
_entity.id
_entity.type
_entity.pdbx_description
1 polymer ?
#
loop_
_entity_poly.entity_id
_entity_poly.type
_entity_poly.pdbx_seq_one_letter_code
_entity_poly.pdbx_strand_id
1 'polypeptide(L)'
;TEYFATIDPLEAKISIRGRGNFSALEKKEIIESIEERLLEIDELKSIYLKAGADWFDSGSDKIGSGFVEVVPPSEREISGLESIGLITKVTQDIPGVVVEAEPDMGGPQFGAPIMLGIYGDTEESVTYAAKEIENHMRSEINGITNIFSSRAYPAGEWSVEVDNQKAAQLGVSVFNVGALVQMLTSGFKVGEFTPDDSKDAIEIRARFQPQDRTIT
;
A
#
# COMPACT_ATOMS: atom_id res chain seq x y z
N THR A 1 -25.19 26.71 0.83
CA THR A 1 -24.26 27.79 1.22
C THR A 1 -22.97 27.11 1.64
N GLU A 2 -21.97 27.09 0.74
CA GLU A 2 -20.66 26.58 1.07
C GLU A 2 -19.95 27.59 1.94
N TYR A 3 -19.53 27.20 3.14
CA TYR A 3 -18.81 28.04 4.09
C TYR A 3 -17.34 28.25 3.71
N PHE A 4 -16.79 27.37 2.85
CA PHE A 4 -15.43 27.43 2.38
C PHE A 4 -15.43 27.54 0.86
N ALA A 5 -14.60 28.41 0.31
CA ALA A 5 -14.38 28.48 -1.13
C ALA A 5 -13.77 27.15 -1.60
N THR A 6 -14.22 26.65 -2.73
CA THR A 6 -13.59 25.50 -3.38
C THR A 6 -12.15 25.86 -3.71
N ILE A 7 -11.20 25.28 -3.01
CA ILE A 7 -9.78 25.50 -3.25
C ILE A 7 -9.35 24.51 -4.34
N ASP A 8 -8.67 25.02 -5.36
CA ASP A 8 -8.07 24.16 -6.36
C ASP A 8 -6.80 23.52 -5.78
N PRO A 9 -6.76 22.17 -5.63
CA PRO A 9 -5.68 21.52 -4.89
C PRO A 9 -4.34 21.65 -5.60
N LEU A 10 -3.30 21.92 -4.81
CA LEU A 10 -1.91 21.98 -5.26
C LEU A 10 -1.11 20.74 -4.85
N GLU A 11 -1.67 19.93 -3.99
CA GLU A 11 -1.03 18.74 -3.45
C GLU A 11 -2.01 17.56 -3.41
N ALA A 12 -1.49 16.35 -3.54
CA ALA A 12 -2.23 15.13 -3.31
C ALA A 12 -1.39 14.09 -2.57
N LYS A 13 -2.05 13.34 -1.69
CA LYS A 13 -1.49 12.13 -1.09
C LYS A 13 -1.65 10.97 -2.05
N ILE A 14 -0.62 10.14 -2.15
CA ILE A 14 -0.65 8.92 -2.96
C ILE A 14 -0.65 7.72 -2.02
N SER A 15 -1.58 6.81 -2.25
CA SER A 15 -1.65 5.49 -1.64
C SER A 15 -1.51 4.43 -2.71
N ILE A 16 -0.58 3.50 -2.53
CA ILE A 16 -0.31 2.44 -3.49
C ILE A 16 -0.54 1.11 -2.81
N ARG A 17 -1.50 0.36 -3.35
CA ARG A 17 -1.90 -0.95 -2.84
C ARG A 17 -1.67 -2.02 -3.90
N GLY A 18 -1.35 -3.22 -3.47
CA GLY A 18 -1.08 -4.33 -4.36
C GLY A 18 -1.79 -5.61 -3.96
N ARG A 19 -2.02 -6.44 -4.95
CA ARG A 19 -2.57 -7.79 -4.76
C ARG A 19 -1.43 -8.76 -4.59
N GLY A 20 -1.17 -9.20 -3.37
CA GLY A 20 -0.18 -10.23 -3.08
C GLY A 20 0.91 -9.77 -2.09
N ASN A 21 1.72 -10.73 -1.69
CA ASN A 21 2.81 -10.53 -0.75
C ASN A 21 4.09 -10.19 -1.53
N PHE A 22 4.26 -8.93 -1.87
CA PHE A 22 5.47 -8.46 -2.52
C PHE A 22 6.65 -8.36 -1.54
N SER A 23 7.81 -8.85 -1.97
CA SER A 23 9.07 -8.59 -1.28
C SER A 23 9.42 -7.10 -1.32
N ALA A 24 10.36 -6.68 -0.48
CA ALA A 24 10.82 -5.28 -0.48
C ALA A 24 11.40 -4.84 -1.83
N LEU A 25 12.06 -5.77 -2.55
CA LEU A 25 12.62 -5.50 -3.87
C LEU A 25 11.52 -5.32 -4.92
N GLU A 26 10.54 -6.22 -4.96
CA GLU A 26 9.39 -6.11 -5.88
C GLU A 26 8.58 -4.85 -5.61
N LYS A 27 8.37 -4.48 -4.33
CA LYS A 27 7.72 -3.20 -3.98
C LYS A 27 8.50 -2.02 -4.54
N LYS A 28 9.83 -2.03 -4.41
CA LYS A 28 10.69 -0.98 -4.95
C LYS A 28 10.55 -0.88 -6.47
N GLU A 29 10.64 -2.00 -7.20
CA GLU A 29 10.51 -2.03 -8.67
C GLU A 29 9.14 -1.51 -9.14
N ILE A 30 8.07 -1.87 -8.42
CA ILE A 30 6.71 -1.35 -8.70
C ILE A 30 6.66 0.17 -8.51
N ILE A 31 7.19 0.67 -7.40
CA ILE A 31 7.21 2.11 -7.11
C ILE A 31 8.03 2.88 -8.15
N GLU A 32 9.19 2.37 -8.56
CA GLU A 32 10.02 2.96 -9.62
C GLU A 32 9.25 3.01 -10.95
N SER A 33 8.54 1.95 -11.31
CA SER A 33 7.69 1.94 -12.53
C SER A 33 6.53 2.94 -12.45
N ILE A 34 5.95 3.16 -11.26
CA ILE A 34 4.92 4.19 -11.06
C ILE A 34 5.54 5.58 -11.18
N GLU A 35 6.68 5.82 -10.54
CA GLU A 35 7.40 7.09 -10.61
C GLU A 35 7.72 7.49 -12.05
N GLU A 36 8.24 6.56 -12.86
CA GLU A 36 8.52 6.80 -14.28
C GLU A 36 7.30 7.31 -15.04
N ARG A 37 6.13 6.71 -14.81
CA ARG A 37 4.87 7.13 -15.45
C ARG A 37 4.37 8.48 -14.95
N LEU A 38 4.55 8.77 -13.66
CA LEU A 38 4.14 10.06 -13.10
C LEU A 38 5.04 11.20 -13.57
N LEU A 39 6.32 10.93 -13.84
CA LEU A 39 7.26 11.91 -14.40
C LEU A 39 6.90 12.33 -15.84
N GLU A 40 6.05 11.59 -16.54
CA GLU A 40 5.54 11.96 -17.86
C GLU A 40 4.36 12.96 -17.80
N ILE A 41 3.89 13.29 -16.60
CA ILE A 41 2.77 14.25 -16.40
C ILE A 41 3.36 15.65 -16.18
N ASP A 42 3.24 16.50 -17.18
CA ASP A 42 3.78 17.88 -17.16
C ASP A 42 3.15 18.75 -16.06
N GLU A 43 1.94 18.43 -15.63
CA GLU A 43 1.21 19.14 -14.57
C GLU A 43 1.70 18.83 -13.15
N LEU A 44 2.60 17.84 -12.97
CA LEU A 44 3.20 17.53 -11.68
C LEU A 44 4.56 18.24 -11.53
N LYS A 45 4.67 19.05 -10.49
CA LYS A 45 5.88 19.81 -10.17
C LYS A 45 6.91 18.97 -9.41
N SER A 46 6.45 18.19 -8.45
CA SER A 46 7.30 17.30 -7.66
C SER A 46 6.56 16.02 -7.29
N ILE A 47 7.33 14.93 -7.16
CA ILE A 47 6.83 13.60 -6.83
C ILE A 47 7.72 13.04 -5.73
N TYR A 48 7.10 12.57 -4.65
CA TYR A 48 7.77 11.82 -3.61
C TYR A 48 7.04 10.50 -3.39
N LEU A 49 7.71 9.38 -3.64
CA LEU A 49 7.19 8.04 -3.41
C LEU A 49 8.10 7.27 -2.45
N LYS A 50 7.50 6.46 -1.61
CA LYS A 50 8.16 5.62 -0.62
C LYS A 50 7.63 4.19 -0.75
N ALA A 51 8.54 3.23 -0.91
CA ALA A 51 8.19 1.82 -0.90
C ALA A 51 7.97 1.31 0.54
N GLY A 52 6.92 0.50 0.72
CA GLY A 52 6.57 -0.09 2.00
C GLY A 52 5.42 0.60 2.73
N ALA A 53 5.03 0.02 3.85
CA ALA A 53 3.98 0.56 4.71
C ALA A 53 4.51 1.67 5.61
N ASP A 54 3.66 2.63 5.93
CA ASP A 54 3.92 3.62 6.97
C ASP A 54 3.64 3.03 8.36
N TRP A 55 4.25 3.61 9.38
CA TRP A 55 4.05 3.20 10.78
C TRP A 55 2.57 3.17 11.20
N PHE A 56 1.76 4.09 10.67
CA PHE A 56 0.34 4.22 11.01
C PHE A 56 -0.60 3.47 10.06
N ASP A 57 -0.12 2.97 8.92
CA ASP A 57 -0.92 2.29 7.92
C ASP A 57 -0.12 1.07 7.42
N SER A 58 -0.17 0.01 8.20
CA SER A 58 0.58 -1.23 8.00
C SER A 58 -0.25 -2.34 7.34
N GLY A 59 -1.25 -1.99 6.54
CA GLY A 59 -2.05 -2.97 5.80
C GLY A 59 -1.16 -3.94 4.99
N SER A 60 -1.51 -5.22 4.99
CA SER A 60 -0.74 -6.26 4.29
C SER A 60 -0.67 -6.04 2.78
N ASP A 61 -1.63 -5.32 2.23
CA ASP A 61 -1.78 -4.97 0.82
C ASP A 61 -1.05 -3.66 0.44
N LYS A 62 -0.47 -2.93 1.41
CA LYS A 62 0.20 -1.67 1.13
C LYS A 62 1.58 -1.89 0.53
N ILE A 63 1.76 -1.39 -0.70
CA ILE A 63 3.03 -1.41 -1.43
C ILE A 63 3.84 -0.16 -1.12
N GLY A 64 3.19 0.99 -1.10
CA GLY A 64 3.85 2.26 -0.88
C GLY A 64 2.90 3.42 -0.65
N SER A 65 3.48 4.58 -0.41
CA SER A 65 2.78 5.85 -0.21
C SER A 65 3.63 7.01 -0.69
N GLY A 66 3.04 8.17 -0.82
CA GLY A 66 3.76 9.37 -1.18
C GLY A 66 2.88 10.60 -1.25
N PHE A 67 3.42 11.64 -1.85
CA PHE A 67 2.69 12.84 -2.19
C PHE A 67 3.24 13.45 -3.49
N VAL A 68 2.41 14.23 -4.13
CA VAL A 68 2.78 15.01 -5.31
C VAL A 68 2.37 16.46 -5.11
N GLU A 69 3.15 17.36 -5.70
CA GLU A 69 2.77 18.75 -5.90
C GLU A 69 2.37 18.97 -7.36
N VAL A 70 1.28 19.69 -7.56
CA VAL A 70 0.81 20.13 -8.88
C VAL A 70 1.42 21.50 -9.20
N VAL A 71 1.74 21.76 -10.45
CA VAL A 71 2.22 23.09 -10.86
C VAL A 71 1.17 24.17 -10.55
N PRO A 72 1.59 25.42 -10.27
CA PRO A 72 0.68 26.52 -9.94
C PRO A 72 -0.38 26.74 -11.04
N PRO A 73 -1.59 27.24 -10.69
CA PRO A 73 -2.65 27.51 -11.68
C PRO A 73 -2.26 28.43 -12.83
N SER A 74 -1.23 29.26 -12.64
CA SER A 74 -0.68 30.12 -13.69
C SER A 74 0.16 29.40 -14.73
N GLU A 75 0.55 28.17 -14.49
CA GLU A 75 1.47 27.37 -15.31
C GLU A 75 0.79 26.14 -15.92
N ARG A 76 -0.52 25.97 -15.74
CA ARG A 76 -1.29 24.84 -16.25
C ARG A 76 -2.61 25.28 -16.89
N GLU A 77 -3.11 24.48 -17.82
CA GLU A 77 -4.37 24.73 -18.53
C GLU A 77 -5.57 24.04 -17.86
N ILE A 78 -5.33 22.99 -17.07
CA ILE A 78 -6.37 22.19 -16.39
C ILE A 78 -6.37 22.44 -14.89
N SER A 79 -7.47 22.09 -14.21
CA SER A 79 -7.59 22.24 -12.78
C SER A 79 -6.65 21.27 -12.01
N GLY A 80 -6.34 21.58 -10.74
CA GLY A 80 -5.56 20.68 -9.89
C GLY A 80 -6.22 19.32 -9.69
N LEU A 81 -7.56 19.30 -9.61
CA LEU A 81 -8.31 18.03 -9.55
C LEU A 81 -8.14 17.20 -10.83
N GLU A 82 -8.18 17.82 -11.99
CA GLU A 82 -7.95 17.13 -13.27
C GLU A 82 -6.51 16.64 -13.37
N SER A 83 -5.53 17.46 -12.97
CA SER A 83 -4.12 17.08 -12.95
C SER A 83 -3.88 15.86 -12.05
N ILE A 84 -4.46 15.84 -10.83
CA ILE A 84 -4.40 14.71 -9.91
C ILE A 84 -5.10 13.49 -10.50
N GLY A 85 -6.20 13.67 -11.22
CA GLY A 85 -6.91 12.60 -11.92
C GLY A 85 -6.07 11.88 -12.98
N LEU A 86 -5.08 12.54 -13.59
CA LEU A 86 -4.17 11.93 -14.54
C LEU A 86 -3.34 10.81 -13.89
N ILE A 87 -3.00 10.93 -12.61
CA ILE A 87 -2.25 9.90 -11.85
C ILE A 87 -2.95 8.55 -11.93
N THR A 88 -4.24 8.52 -11.61
CA THR A 88 -5.04 7.30 -11.69
C THR A 88 -5.12 6.78 -13.13
N LYS A 89 -5.24 7.68 -14.11
CA LYS A 89 -5.34 7.31 -15.53
C LYS A 89 -4.07 6.65 -16.06
N VAL A 90 -2.88 7.16 -15.72
CA VAL A 90 -1.61 6.59 -16.22
C VAL A 90 -1.17 5.34 -15.47
N THR A 91 -1.79 5.05 -14.32
CA THR A 91 -1.43 3.90 -13.48
C THR A 91 -2.48 2.78 -13.47
N GLN A 92 -3.66 2.99 -14.07
CA GLN A 92 -4.80 2.04 -14.02
C GLN A 92 -4.52 0.68 -14.68
N ASP A 93 -3.57 0.61 -15.59
CA ASP A 93 -3.20 -0.59 -16.34
C ASP A 93 -2.09 -1.42 -15.67
N ILE A 94 -1.55 -0.98 -14.53
CA ILE A 94 -0.54 -1.74 -13.80
C ILE A 94 -1.18 -2.99 -13.17
N PRO A 95 -0.80 -4.20 -13.59
CA PRO A 95 -1.46 -5.41 -13.11
C PRO A 95 -1.29 -5.63 -11.62
N GLY A 96 -2.40 -5.87 -10.91
CA GLY A 96 -2.38 -6.18 -9.48
C GLY A 96 -2.02 -5.02 -8.55
N VAL A 97 -1.93 -3.80 -9.08
CA VAL A 97 -1.63 -2.59 -8.32
C VAL A 97 -2.78 -1.59 -8.47
N VAL A 98 -3.07 -0.89 -7.40
CA VAL A 98 -4.03 0.24 -7.38
C VAL A 98 -3.33 1.45 -6.81
N VAL A 99 -3.31 2.52 -7.59
CA VAL A 99 -2.77 3.81 -7.19
C VAL A 99 -3.94 4.77 -6.99
N GLU A 100 -4.05 5.30 -5.78
CA GLU A 100 -5.06 6.28 -5.40
C GLU A 100 -4.37 7.60 -5.07
N ALA A 101 -4.87 8.69 -5.65
CA ALA A 101 -4.41 10.04 -5.36
C ALA A 101 -5.54 10.82 -4.72
N GLU A 102 -5.36 11.20 -3.45
CA GLU A 102 -6.32 11.99 -2.68
C GLU A 102 -5.86 13.44 -2.64
N PRO A 103 -6.63 14.39 -3.24
CA PRO A 103 -6.27 15.79 -3.24
C PRO A 103 -6.28 16.38 -1.83
N ASP A 104 -5.29 17.20 -1.49
CA ASP A 104 -5.31 18.00 -0.26
C ASP A 104 -6.11 19.28 -0.53
N MET A 105 -7.32 19.32 0.00
CA MET A 105 -8.25 20.46 -0.18
C MET A 105 -8.00 21.58 0.84
N GLY A 106 -6.98 21.46 1.68
CA GLY A 106 -6.71 22.39 2.76
C GLY A 106 -7.80 22.41 3.85
N GLY A 107 -7.42 22.72 5.07
CA GLY A 107 -8.35 22.74 6.21
C GLY A 107 -8.25 21.49 7.09
N PRO A 108 -9.12 21.39 8.10
CA PRO A 108 -9.14 20.23 8.98
C PRO A 108 -9.48 18.98 8.15
N GLN A 109 -8.59 18.01 8.14
CA GLN A 109 -8.82 16.75 7.43
C GLN A 109 -9.87 15.92 8.17
N PHE A 110 -11.10 15.99 7.74
CA PHE A 110 -12.20 15.19 8.29
C PHE A 110 -12.38 13.83 7.58
N GLY A 111 -11.41 13.40 6.77
CA GLY A 111 -11.54 12.21 5.94
C GLY A 111 -12.42 12.42 4.70
N ALA A 112 -12.87 11.34 4.09
CA ALA A 112 -13.78 11.40 2.96
C ALA A 112 -15.11 12.06 3.37
N PRO A 113 -15.70 12.93 2.54
CA PRO A 113 -16.98 13.62 2.85
C PRO A 113 -18.15 12.65 3.01
N ILE A 114 -18.05 11.47 2.42
CA ILE A 114 -19.03 10.39 2.58
C ILE A 114 -18.28 9.14 3.03
N MET A 115 -18.64 8.62 4.21
CA MET A 115 -18.09 7.39 4.75
C MET A 115 -19.21 6.40 5.00
N LEU A 116 -19.14 5.22 4.36
CA LEU A 116 -20.11 4.14 4.53
C LEU A 116 -19.49 3.03 5.38
N GLY A 117 -20.03 2.80 6.56
CA GLY A 117 -19.70 1.65 7.39
C GLY A 117 -20.58 0.45 7.03
N ILE A 118 -19.97 -0.68 6.66
CA ILE A 118 -20.66 -1.92 6.34
C ILE A 118 -20.39 -2.92 7.44
N TYR A 119 -21.45 -3.45 8.04
CA TYR A 119 -21.41 -4.37 9.16
C TYR A 119 -22.17 -5.65 8.78
N GLY A 120 -21.69 -6.79 9.25
CA GLY A 120 -22.32 -8.09 9.01
C GLY A 120 -21.77 -9.14 9.96
N ASP A 121 -22.44 -10.30 10.00
CA ASP A 121 -22.11 -11.39 10.93
C ASP A 121 -20.87 -12.20 10.50
N THR A 122 -20.51 -12.14 9.23
CA THR A 122 -19.34 -12.84 8.68
C THR A 122 -18.53 -11.92 7.77
N GLU A 123 -17.21 -12.12 7.73
CA GLU A 123 -16.30 -11.40 6.83
C GLU A 123 -16.68 -11.55 5.36
N GLU A 124 -17.15 -12.75 4.98
CA GLU A 124 -17.58 -13.03 3.60
C GLU A 124 -18.79 -12.16 3.20
N SER A 125 -19.80 -12.05 4.09
CA SER A 125 -21.00 -11.23 3.82
C SER A 125 -20.65 -9.74 3.71
N VAL A 126 -19.77 -9.24 4.59
CA VAL A 126 -19.30 -7.85 4.57
C VAL A 126 -18.49 -7.57 3.29
N THR A 127 -17.61 -8.48 2.93
CA THR A 127 -16.78 -8.36 1.71
C THR A 127 -17.64 -8.36 0.45
N TYR A 128 -18.65 -9.23 0.38
CA TYR A 128 -19.58 -9.27 -0.74
C TYR A 128 -20.40 -7.97 -0.84
N ALA A 129 -21.00 -7.53 0.27
CA ALA A 129 -21.78 -6.30 0.29
C ALA A 129 -20.95 -5.06 -0.07
N ALA A 130 -19.73 -4.98 0.44
CA ALA A 130 -18.82 -3.87 0.12
C ALA A 130 -18.45 -3.83 -1.37
N LYS A 131 -18.21 -4.99 -1.99
CA LYS A 131 -17.94 -5.09 -3.42
C LYS A 131 -19.13 -4.66 -4.28
N GLU A 132 -20.35 -5.09 -3.91
CA GLU A 132 -21.55 -4.71 -4.63
C GLU A 132 -21.82 -3.21 -4.53
N ILE A 133 -21.65 -2.63 -3.35
CA ILE A 133 -21.80 -1.18 -3.13
C ILE A 133 -20.76 -0.41 -3.95
N GLU A 134 -19.49 -0.83 -3.92
CA GLU A 134 -18.43 -0.20 -4.68
C GLU A 134 -18.72 -0.24 -6.19
N ASN A 135 -19.14 -1.40 -6.72
CA ASN A 135 -19.52 -1.55 -8.13
C ASN A 135 -20.68 -0.62 -8.49
N HIS A 136 -21.72 -0.58 -7.67
CA HIS A 136 -22.87 0.29 -7.88
C HIS A 136 -22.48 1.78 -7.88
N MET A 137 -21.63 2.18 -6.94
CA MET A 137 -21.13 3.56 -6.86
C MET A 137 -20.33 3.96 -8.11
N ARG A 138 -19.53 3.02 -8.65
CA ARG A 138 -18.73 3.28 -9.86
C ARG A 138 -19.56 3.32 -11.14
N SER A 139 -20.62 2.49 -11.25
CA SER A 139 -21.38 2.34 -12.49
C SER A 139 -22.60 3.24 -12.57
N GLU A 140 -23.28 3.50 -11.47
CA GLU A 140 -24.61 4.09 -11.47
C GLU A 140 -24.66 5.51 -10.89
N ILE A 141 -23.63 5.93 -10.12
CA ILE A 141 -23.66 7.24 -9.48
C ILE A 141 -22.66 8.20 -10.16
N ASN A 142 -23.20 9.17 -10.86
CA ASN A 142 -22.38 10.19 -11.49
C ASN A 142 -21.89 11.23 -10.45
N GLY A 143 -20.66 11.71 -10.65
CA GLY A 143 -20.07 12.76 -9.81
C GLY A 143 -19.36 12.24 -8.55
N ILE A 144 -19.30 10.93 -8.36
CA ILE A 144 -18.42 10.35 -7.34
C ILE A 144 -17.03 10.15 -7.95
N THR A 145 -16.03 10.72 -7.27
CA THR A 145 -14.61 10.52 -7.56
C THR A 145 -13.94 9.87 -6.34
N ASN A 146 -12.87 9.13 -6.55
CA ASN A 146 -12.05 8.54 -5.47
C ASN A 146 -12.84 7.66 -4.49
N ILE A 147 -13.39 6.55 -5.01
CA ILE A 147 -14.03 5.54 -4.18
C ILE A 147 -12.94 4.67 -3.54
N PHE A 148 -12.79 4.84 -2.24
CA PHE A 148 -11.84 4.09 -1.43
C PHE A 148 -12.53 2.96 -0.65
N SER A 149 -11.93 1.80 -0.63
CA SER A 149 -12.37 0.67 0.20
C SER A 149 -11.25 0.30 1.18
N SER A 150 -11.57 0.23 2.48
CA SER A 150 -10.63 -0.22 3.51
C SER A 150 -10.39 -1.75 3.50
N ARG A 151 -11.04 -2.48 2.60
CA ARG A 151 -10.78 -3.92 2.46
C ARG A 151 -9.37 -4.16 1.97
N ALA A 152 -8.67 -5.09 2.61
CA ALA A 152 -7.41 -5.59 2.09
C ALA A 152 -7.64 -6.29 0.73
N TYR A 153 -6.73 -6.08 -0.21
CA TYR A 153 -6.74 -6.87 -1.45
C TYR A 153 -6.38 -8.32 -1.14
N PRO A 154 -7.07 -9.30 -1.80
CA PRO A 154 -6.74 -10.70 -1.60
C PRO A 154 -5.26 -10.96 -1.92
N ALA A 155 -4.53 -11.38 -0.91
CA ALA A 155 -3.15 -11.83 -1.04
C ALA A 155 -3.08 -13.34 -0.83
N GLY A 156 -2.11 -14.00 -1.48
CA GLY A 156 -1.80 -15.40 -1.16
C GLY A 156 -1.22 -15.48 0.25
N GLU A 157 -1.79 -16.32 1.09
CA GLU A 157 -1.26 -16.63 2.42
C GLU A 157 -0.67 -18.04 2.41
N TRP A 158 0.56 -18.16 2.92
CA TRP A 158 1.19 -19.45 3.15
C TRP A 158 0.95 -19.86 4.58
N SER A 159 0.14 -20.90 4.79
CA SER A 159 -0.03 -21.52 6.11
C SER A 159 0.95 -22.70 6.25
N VAL A 160 1.78 -22.65 7.28
CA VAL A 160 2.72 -23.72 7.59
C VAL A 160 2.17 -24.57 8.72
N GLU A 161 1.70 -25.77 8.40
CA GLU A 161 1.24 -26.76 9.38
C GLU A 161 2.37 -27.72 9.74
N VAL A 162 2.66 -27.83 11.04
CA VAL A 162 3.70 -28.73 11.54
C VAL A 162 3.06 -30.01 12.07
N ASP A 163 3.43 -31.17 11.47
CA ASP A 163 3.10 -32.49 12.01
C ASP A 163 3.93 -32.75 13.28
N ASN A 164 3.32 -32.51 14.44
CA ASN A 164 3.95 -32.63 15.73
C ASN A 164 4.45 -34.06 16.03
N GLN A 165 3.80 -35.12 15.50
CA GLN A 165 4.20 -36.49 15.71
C GLN A 165 5.49 -36.82 14.95
N LYS A 166 5.56 -36.39 13.67
CA LYS A 166 6.78 -36.57 12.89
C LYS A 166 7.93 -35.73 13.41
N ALA A 167 7.65 -34.45 13.77
CA ALA A 167 8.66 -33.58 14.36
C ALA A 167 9.29 -34.21 15.62
N ALA A 168 8.45 -34.73 16.52
CA ALA A 168 8.93 -35.41 17.74
C ALA A 168 9.74 -36.68 17.41
N GLN A 169 9.33 -37.50 16.42
CA GLN A 169 10.10 -38.69 16.00
C GLN A 169 11.46 -38.34 15.43
N LEU A 170 11.59 -37.19 14.77
CA LEU A 170 12.83 -36.70 14.19
C LEU A 170 13.67 -35.86 15.18
N GLY A 171 13.20 -35.66 16.40
CA GLY A 171 13.87 -34.85 17.41
C GLY A 171 13.87 -33.35 17.08
N VAL A 172 12.96 -32.90 16.21
CA VAL A 172 12.83 -31.50 15.81
C VAL A 172 11.70 -30.84 16.61
N SER A 173 11.97 -29.69 17.20
CA SER A 173 10.93 -28.89 17.88
C SER A 173 10.17 -27.99 16.90
N VAL A 174 8.92 -27.70 17.23
CA VAL A 174 8.10 -26.72 16.46
C VAL A 174 8.80 -25.36 16.40
N PHE A 175 9.51 -24.98 17.47
CA PHE A 175 10.32 -23.76 17.50
C PHE A 175 11.41 -23.75 16.42
N ASN A 176 12.11 -24.86 16.21
CA ASN A 176 13.15 -24.97 15.19
C ASN A 176 12.56 -24.84 13.78
N VAL A 177 11.37 -25.40 13.54
CA VAL A 177 10.66 -25.24 12.27
C VAL A 177 10.26 -23.79 12.07
N GLY A 178 9.70 -23.13 13.07
CA GLY A 178 9.35 -21.71 13.03
C GLY A 178 10.55 -20.80 12.77
N ALA A 179 11.69 -21.07 13.42
CA ALA A 179 12.93 -20.33 13.20
C ALA A 179 13.45 -20.52 11.76
N LEU A 180 13.35 -21.72 11.20
CA LEU A 180 13.74 -22.00 9.81
C LEU A 180 12.82 -21.23 8.83
N VAL A 181 11.50 -21.25 9.03
CA VAL A 181 10.55 -20.50 8.21
C VAL A 181 10.85 -19.00 8.29
N GLN A 182 11.16 -18.51 9.48
CA GLN A 182 11.54 -17.10 9.66
C GLN A 182 12.84 -16.76 8.93
N MET A 183 13.84 -17.64 8.91
CA MET A 183 15.09 -17.46 8.16
C MET A 183 14.83 -17.44 6.63
N LEU A 184 13.86 -18.22 6.15
CA LEU A 184 13.47 -18.24 4.73
C LEU A 184 12.69 -16.98 4.33
N THR A 185 11.95 -16.38 5.23
CA THR A 185 11.07 -15.22 4.97
C THR A 185 11.69 -13.90 5.42
N SER A 186 11.39 -13.45 6.63
CA SER A 186 11.78 -12.13 7.18
C SER A 186 13.21 -12.06 7.72
N GLY A 187 13.83 -13.22 7.94
CA GLY A 187 15.10 -13.34 8.64
C GLY A 187 14.94 -13.45 10.16
N PHE A 188 15.81 -14.22 10.80
CA PHE A 188 15.85 -14.42 12.24
C PHE A 188 16.78 -13.38 12.87
N LYS A 189 16.26 -12.61 13.85
CA LYS A 189 17.07 -11.63 14.59
C LYS A 189 18.02 -12.38 15.54
N VAL A 190 19.32 -12.25 15.30
CA VAL A 190 20.36 -12.91 16.11
C VAL A 190 20.99 -11.98 17.14
N GLY A 191 20.83 -10.67 16.98
CA GLY A 191 21.36 -9.68 17.91
C GLY A 191 21.19 -8.24 17.41
N GLU A 192 21.78 -7.33 18.15
CA GLU A 192 21.87 -5.91 17.82
C GLU A 192 23.30 -5.44 17.99
N PHE A 193 23.69 -4.48 17.19
CA PHE A 193 24.96 -3.78 17.28
C PHE A 193 24.70 -2.28 17.30
N THR A 194 25.24 -1.59 18.31
CA THR A 194 25.18 -0.13 18.38
C THR A 194 26.57 0.41 18.04
N PRO A 195 26.72 1.12 16.91
CA PRO A 195 27.98 1.79 16.58
C PRO A 195 28.32 2.87 17.58
N ASP A 196 29.62 3.13 17.81
CA ASP A 196 30.09 4.14 18.75
C ASP A 196 29.68 5.58 18.37
N ASP A 197 29.38 5.81 17.08
CA ASP A 197 29.01 7.09 16.49
C ASP A 197 27.48 7.26 16.31
N SER A 198 26.67 6.27 16.70
CA SER A 198 25.20 6.29 16.59
C SER A 198 24.54 5.96 17.92
N LYS A 199 23.36 6.55 18.14
CA LYS A 199 22.46 6.14 19.24
C LYS A 199 21.51 5.03 18.86
N ASP A 200 21.40 4.73 17.56
CA ASP A 200 20.45 3.75 17.03
C ASP A 200 21.12 2.40 16.89
N ALA A 201 20.47 1.37 17.44
CA ALA A 201 20.92 0.00 17.31
C ALA A 201 20.59 -0.56 15.92
N ILE A 202 21.58 -1.24 15.33
CA ILE A 202 21.42 -1.94 14.05
C ILE A 202 21.12 -3.41 14.34
N GLU A 203 19.98 -3.89 13.83
CA GLU A 203 19.63 -5.32 13.97
C GLU A 203 20.53 -6.19 13.09
N ILE A 204 21.08 -7.24 13.71
CA ILE A 204 21.78 -8.31 13.01
C ILE A 204 20.77 -9.42 12.72
N ARG A 205 20.49 -9.69 11.44
CA ARG A 205 19.57 -10.75 11.00
C ARG A 205 20.28 -11.82 10.20
N ALA A 206 20.07 -13.09 10.60
CA ALA A 206 20.43 -14.24 9.79
C ALA A 206 19.31 -14.55 8.82
N ARG A 207 19.65 -14.73 7.53
CA ARG A 207 18.69 -14.99 6.46
C ARG A 207 19.33 -15.87 5.39
N PHE A 208 18.55 -16.74 4.75
CA PHE A 208 19.01 -17.46 3.58
C PHE A 208 19.27 -16.51 2.41
N GLN A 209 20.15 -16.91 1.49
CA GLN A 209 20.41 -16.13 0.28
C GLN A 209 19.15 -16.06 -0.59
N PRO A 210 18.96 -15.00 -1.40
CA PRO A 210 17.74 -14.83 -2.20
C PRO A 210 17.38 -16.03 -3.07
N GLN A 211 18.36 -16.68 -3.70
CA GLN A 211 18.16 -17.85 -4.53
C GLN A 211 17.65 -19.09 -3.75
N ASP A 212 17.93 -19.16 -2.46
CA ASP A 212 17.58 -20.29 -1.60
C ASP A 212 16.23 -20.08 -0.84
N ARG A 213 15.55 -18.94 -1.10
CA ARG A 213 14.30 -18.56 -0.44
C ARG A 213 13.05 -18.88 -1.26
N THR A 214 13.20 -19.58 -2.38
CA THR A 214 12.06 -19.97 -3.19
C THR A 214 11.32 -21.09 -2.50
N ILE A 215 10.11 -20.83 -2.03
CA ILE A 215 9.18 -21.85 -1.54
C ILE A 215 8.45 -22.34 -2.79
N THR A 216 8.81 -23.53 -3.28
CA THR A 216 8.16 -24.22 -4.40
C THR A 216 7.09 -25.16 -3.91
#